data_952eb05b4faa77dcc78a9cce29df2347
#
_entry.id   952eb05b4faa77dcc78a9cce29df2347
#
_cell.length_a   1.000
_cell.length_b   1.000
_cell.length_c   1.000
_cell.angle_alpha   90.00
_cell.angle_beta   90.00
_cell.angle_gamma   90.00
#
_symmetry.space_group_name_H-M   'P 1'
#
loop_
_entity.id
_entity.type
_entity.pdbx_description
1 polymer ?
#
loop_
_entity_poly.entity_id
_entity_poly.type
_entity_poly.pdbx_seq_one_letter_code
_entity_poly.pdbx_strand_id
1 'polypeptide(L)'
;MGRFVNPDNSAFQVALNSEIYIDKTGLLEYTNSVLDTKQSLICNSRPRRFGKSITADMLAAYYSRGCDSGEMFSGLAISRNRDFQKHLNQYDVIHLDIQWCMSPAGSDDVLTLLIHLGYLAFNQKYQSAYIPNEEIRQEFLAAVKAKK
;
A
#
# COMPACT_ATOMS: atom_id res chain seq x y z
N MET A 1 2.33 -1.11 -17.00
CA MET A 1 2.17 -0.96 -15.55
C MET A 1 1.05 -1.87 -15.07
N GLY A 2 1.29 -2.63 -14.03
CA GLY A 2 0.27 -3.49 -13.42
C GLY A 2 -0.60 -2.67 -12.48
N ARG A 3 -1.87 -3.05 -12.30
CA ARG A 3 -2.83 -2.36 -11.42
C ARG A 3 -2.39 -2.34 -9.95
N PHE A 4 -1.68 -3.37 -9.50
CA PHE A 4 -1.24 -3.56 -8.12
C PHE A 4 0.29 -3.54 -7.97
N VAL A 5 1.01 -3.76 -9.05
CA VAL A 5 2.47 -3.81 -9.05
C VAL A 5 3.01 -2.62 -9.83
N ASN A 6 3.88 -1.86 -9.20
CA ASN A 6 4.46 -0.64 -9.72
C ASN A 6 3.39 0.32 -10.28
N PRO A 7 2.44 0.77 -9.43
CA PRO A 7 1.43 1.72 -9.84
C PRO A 7 2.08 3.01 -10.34
N ASP A 8 1.37 3.75 -11.17
CA ASP A 8 1.81 5.06 -11.61
C ASP A 8 1.64 6.13 -10.52
N ASN A 9 2.08 7.34 -10.81
CA ASN A 9 2.04 8.47 -9.88
C ASN A 9 0.82 9.40 -10.08
N SER A 10 -0.12 9.02 -10.96
CA SER A 10 -1.26 9.85 -11.34
C SER A 10 -2.18 10.18 -10.16
N ALA A 11 -2.43 9.22 -9.26
CA ALA A 11 -3.26 9.42 -8.08
C ALA A 11 -2.68 10.50 -7.15
N PHE A 12 -1.37 10.49 -6.95
CA PHE A 12 -0.70 11.52 -6.15
C PHE A 12 -0.67 12.87 -6.87
N GLN A 13 -0.51 12.90 -8.22
CA GLN A 13 -0.60 14.13 -9.00
C GLN A 13 -1.97 14.80 -8.84
N VAL A 14 -3.06 14.03 -8.85
CA VAL A 14 -4.40 14.56 -8.60
C VAL A 14 -4.52 15.19 -7.21
N ALA A 15 -3.89 14.59 -6.20
CA ALA A 15 -3.86 15.16 -4.85
C ALA A 15 -3.07 16.47 -4.79
N LEU A 16 -1.93 16.58 -5.49
CA LEU A 16 -1.12 17.80 -5.57
C LEU A 16 -1.85 18.94 -6.30
N ASN A 17 -2.68 18.62 -7.28
CA ASN A 17 -3.48 19.60 -8.03
C ASN A 17 -4.67 20.15 -7.24
N SER A 18 -4.93 19.64 -6.03
CA SER A 18 -6.02 20.13 -5.19
C SER A 18 -5.77 21.55 -4.72
N GLU A 19 -6.82 22.36 -4.62
CA GLU A 19 -6.76 23.76 -4.13
C GLU A 19 -6.04 23.87 -2.77
N ILE A 20 -6.24 22.87 -1.91
CA ILE A 20 -5.54 22.76 -0.63
C ILE A 20 -4.85 21.41 -0.56
N TYR A 21 -3.53 21.42 -0.60
CA TYR A 21 -2.68 20.25 -0.33
C TYR A 21 -1.81 20.51 0.90
N ILE A 22 -1.82 19.58 1.85
CA ILE A 22 -0.95 19.61 3.02
C ILE A 22 0.20 18.66 2.79
N ASP A 23 1.41 19.19 2.70
CA ASP A 23 2.62 18.42 2.50
C ASP A 23 2.89 17.46 3.68
N LYS A 24 2.88 16.17 3.40
CA LYS A 24 3.16 15.09 4.33
C LYS A 24 4.41 14.30 3.96
N THR A 25 5.21 14.82 3.03
CA THR A 25 6.40 14.13 2.54
C THR A 25 7.50 13.98 3.59
N GLY A 26 7.40 14.67 4.72
CA GLY A 26 8.25 14.39 5.89
C GLY A 26 8.16 12.93 6.39
N LEU A 27 7.04 12.24 6.11
CA LEU A 27 6.94 10.80 6.38
C LEU A 27 7.98 9.99 5.60
N LEU A 28 8.33 10.42 4.39
CA LEU A 28 9.32 9.74 3.55
C LEU A 28 10.72 9.76 4.15
N GLU A 29 11.07 10.78 4.93
CA GLU A 29 12.35 10.80 5.67
C GLU A 29 12.41 9.65 6.68
N TYR A 30 11.33 9.45 7.42
CA TYR A 30 11.22 8.34 8.35
C TYR A 30 11.21 6.99 7.63
N THR A 31 10.37 6.83 6.59
CA THR A 31 10.31 5.56 5.86
C THR A 31 11.64 5.21 5.21
N ASN A 32 12.35 6.18 4.63
CA ASN A 32 13.70 5.98 4.07
C ASN A 32 14.70 5.51 5.14
N SER A 33 14.63 6.08 6.35
CA SER A 33 15.57 5.75 7.43
C SER A 33 15.40 4.35 8.01
N VAL A 34 14.22 3.73 7.85
CA VAL A 34 13.92 2.40 8.40
C VAL A 34 13.86 1.29 7.33
N LEU A 35 14.04 1.62 6.06
CA LEU A 35 14.22 0.61 5.00
C LEU A 35 15.36 -0.33 5.38
N ASP A 36 15.19 -1.61 5.07
CA ASP A 36 16.15 -2.68 5.39
C ASP A 36 16.44 -2.87 6.90
N THR A 37 15.58 -2.36 7.77
CA THR A 37 15.63 -2.57 9.21
C THR A 37 14.43 -3.37 9.73
N LYS A 38 14.49 -3.83 10.98
CA LYS A 38 13.33 -4.48 11.62
C LYS A 38 12.15 -3.54 11.88
N GLN A 39 12.37 -2.22 11.78
CA GLN A 39 11.33 -1.18 11.94
C GLN A 39 10.64 -0.81 10.62
N SER A 40 10.93 -1.50 9.52
CA SER A 40 10.31 -1.25 8.21
C SER A 40 8.81 -1.53 8.16
N LEU A 41 8.28 -2.27 9.14
CA LEU A 41 6.83 -2.50 9.27
C LEU A 41 6.17 -1.29 9.94
N ILE A 42 5.56 -0.43 9.12
CA ILE A 42 4.99 0.85 9.56
C ILE A 42 3.48 0.80 9.52
N CYS A 43 2.83 1.10 10.65
CA CYS A 43 1.39 1.29 10.73
C CYS A 43 1.05 2.78 10.81
N ASN A 44 0.44 3.33 9.76
CA ASN A 44 -0.06 4.71 9.74
C ASN A 44 -1.55 4.74 10.12
N SER A 45 -1.82 4.80 11.43
CA SER A 45 -3.18 4.89 11.97
C SER A 45 -3.62 6.34 12.09
N ARG A 46 -4.70 6.70 11.38
CA ARG A 46 -5.31 8.04 11.42
C ARG A 46 -6.83 7.93 11.33
N PRO A 47 -7.61 8.86 11.89
CA PRO A 47 -9.05 8.93 11.71
C PRO A 47 -9.46 8.98 10.23
N ARG A 48 -10.73 8.74 9.94
CA ARG A 48 -11.28 8.93 8.58
C ARG A 48 -11.08 10.37 8.13
N ARG A 49 -10.87 10.60 6.84
CA ARG A 49 -10.67 11.91 6.18
C ARG A 49 -9.35 12.64 6.52
N PHE A 50 -8.41 11.98 7.19
CA PHE A 50 -7.06 12.54 7.45
C PHE A 50 -6.03 12.18 6.37
N GLY A 51 -6.48 11.86 5.16
CA GLY A 51 -5.63 11.69 3.99
C GLY A 51 -4.77 10.42 3.99
N LYS A 52 -5.26 9.29 4.56
CA LYS A 52 -4.55 8.00 4.52
C LYS A 52 -4.31 7.52 3.08
N SER A 53 -5.33 7.61 2.22
CA SER A 53 -5.21 7.21 0.81
C SER A 53 -4.19 8.09 0.09
N ILE A 54 -4.25 9.41 0.27
CA ILE A 54 -3.26 10.34 -0.31
C ILE A 54 -1.84 10.00 0.17
N THR A 55 -1.69 9.58 1.43
CA THR A 55 -0.38 9.15 1.95
C THR A 55 0.09 7.85 1.28
N ALA A 56 -0.79 6.89 1.04
CA ALA A 56 -0.46 5.67 0.31
C ALA A 56 -0.09 5.96 -1.16
N ASP A 57 -0.85 6.84 -1.82
CA ASP A 57 -0.57 7.28 -3.19
C ASP A 57 0.78 8.02 -3.27
N MET A 58 1.10 8.85 -2.28
CA MET A 58 2.40 9.53 -2.15
C MET A 58 3.55 8.52 -2.03
N LEU A 59 3.41 7.51 -1.16
CA LEU A 59 4.42 6.45 -1.00
C LEU A 59 4.60 5.67 -2.30
N ALA A 60 3.50 5.30 -2.96
CA ALA A 60 3.53 4.61 -4.24
C ALA A 60 4.24 5.45 -5.32
N ALA A 61 3.88 6.72 -5.46
CA ALA A 61 4.51 7.64 -6.42
C ALA A 61 6.00 7.84 -6.16
N TYR A 62 6.41 7.88 -4.88
CA TYR A 62 7.81 8.09 -4.52
C TYR A 62 8.67 6.85 -4.76
N TYR A 63 8.20 5.68 -4.35
CA TYR A 63 9.02 4.46 -4.38
C TYR A 63 8.94 3.68 -5.69
N SER A 64 7.82 3.74 -6.43
CA SER A 64 7.57 2.89 -7.59
C SER A 64 8.59 3.10 -8.71
N ARG A 65 9.28 2.04 -9.09
CA ARG A 65 10.28 2.01 -10.18
C ARG A 65 9.70 2.34 -11.55
N GLY A 66 8.40 2.18 -11.72
CA GLY A 66 7.72 2.47 -12.99
C GLY A 66 7.38 3.95 -13.19
N CYS A 67 7.72 4.83 -12.25
CA CYS A 67 7.40 6.25 -12.28
C CYS A 67 8.62 7.11 -12.61
N ASP A 68 8.34 8.32 -13.13
CA ASP A 68 9.24 9.45 -13.10
C ASP A 68 8.55 10.55 -12.29
N SER A 69 8.94 10.66 -11.03
CA SER A 69 8.27 11.52 -10.06
C SER A 69 9.17 12.66 -9.56
N GLY A 70 10.36 12.86 -10.14
CA GLY A 70 11.34 13.83 -9.68
C GLY A 70 10.79 15.26 -9.60
N GLU A 71 10.13 15.72 -10.66
CA GLU A 71 9.53 17.06 -10.70
C GLU A 71 8.38 17.21 -9.70
N MET A 72 7.56 16.16 -9.55
CA MET A 72 6.41 16.12 -8.64
C MET A 72 6.80 16.38 -7.18
N PHE A 73 7.95 15.87 -6.76
CA PHE A 73 8.46 16.02 -5.39
C PHE A 73 9.43 17.21 -5.22
N SER A 74 9.85 17.88 -6.29
CA SER A 74 10.90 18.93 -6.24
C SER A 74 10.56 20.12 -5.35
N GLY A 75 9.27 20.47 -5.23
CA GLY A 75 8.78 21.56 -4.39
C GLY A 75 8.37 21.15 -2.97
N LEU A 76 8.43 19.86 -2.62
CA LEU A 76 7.96 19.32 -1.36
C LEU A 76 9.10 19.17 -0.33
N ALA A 77 8.76 19.04 0.94
CA ALA A 77 9.73 19.01 2.05
C ALA A 77 10.81 17.94 1.86
N ILE A 78 10.46 16.74 1.35
CA ILE A 78 11.39 15.63 1.13
C ILE A 78 12.52 15.97 0.14
N SER A 79 12.31 16.89 -0.79
CA SER A 79 13.34 17.26 -1.78
C SER A 79 14.62 17.82 -1.16
N ARG A 80 14.54 18.32 0.07
CA ARG A 80 15.67 18.85 0.85
C ARG A 80 16.46 17.75 1.55
N ASN A 81 15.95 16.54 1.58
CA ASN A 81 16.60 15.40 2.25
C ASN A 81 17.73 14.86 1.36
N ARG A 82 18.89 14.57 1.96
CA ARG A 82 20.09 14.07 1.25
C ARG A 82 19.85 12.74 0.54
N ASP A 83 18.98 11.91 1.11
CA ASP A 83 18.67 10.58 0.58
C ASP A 83 17.49 10.59 -0.40
N PHE A 84 16.95 11.76 -0.74
CA PHE A 84 15.81 11.92 -1.64
C PHE A 84 16.00 11.14 -2.94
N GLN A 85 17.08 11.42 -3.67
CA GLN A 85 17.36 10.80 -4.97
C GLN A 85 17.71 9.31 -4.87
N LYS A 86 18.26 8.89 -3.74
CA LYS A 86 18.67 7.50 -3.51
C LYS A 86 17.50 6.54 -3.53
N HIS A 87 16.35 6.97 -3.07
CA HIS A 87 15.16 6.13 -2.90
C HIS A 87 14.05 6.44 -3.92
N LEU A 88 14.13 7.58 -4.62
CA LEU A 88 13.12 8.00 -5.58
C LEU A 88 13.04 7.02 -6.76
N ASN A 89 11.87 6.41 -6.93
CA ASN A 89 11.55 5.49 -8.03
C ASN A 89 12.50 4.27 -8.17
N GLN A 90 13.00 3.75 -7.03
CA GLN A 90 13.99 2.67 -7.02
C GLN A 90 13.43 1.29 -6.67
N TYR A 91 12.17 1.19 -6.25
CA TYR A 91 11.64 -0.04 -5.66
C TYR A 91 10.48 -0.62 -6.47
N ASP A 92 10.35 -1.95 -6.39
CA ASP A 92 9.13 -2.63 -6.82
C ASP A 92 8.08 -2.47 -5.72
N VAL A 93 6.97 -1.82 -6.06
CA VAL A 93 5.91 -1.46 -5.12
C VAL A 93 4.66 -2.29 -5.39
N ILE A 94 4.10 -2.88 -4.34
CA ILE A 94 2.78 -3.48 -4.37
C ILE A 94 1.83 -2.56 -3.59
N HIS A 95 0.86 -1.97 -4.27
CA HIS A 95 -0.15 -1.10 -3.67
C HIS A 95 -1.52 -1.80 -3.70
N LEU A 96 -2.07 -2.08 -2.53
CA LEU A 96 -3.34 -2.78 -2.37
C LEU A 96 -4.33 -1.90 -1.62
N ASP A 97 -5.47 -1.63 -2.24
CA ASP A 97 -6.63 -1.04 -1.58
C ASP A 97 -7.62 -2.15 -1.20
N ILE A 98 -7.64 -2.47 0.10
CA ILE A 98 -8.50 -3.52 0.64
C ILE A 98 -9.99 -3.16 0.50
N GLN A 99 -10.36 -1.87 0.54
CA GLN A 99 -11.76 -1.47 0.36
C GLN A 99 -12.25 -1.80 -1.05
N TRP A 100 -11.37 -1.63 -2.02
CA TRP A 100 -11.66 -1.96 -3.42
C TRP A 100 -11.79 -3.47 -3.63
N CYS A 101 -10.92 -4.24 -2.99
CA CYS A 101 -11.01 -5.70 -2.98
C CYS A 101 -12.28 -6.23 -2.30
N MET A 102 -12.89 -5.49 -1.40
CA MET A 102 -14.13 -5.88 -0.69
C MET A 102 -15.42 -5.51 -1.45
N SER A 103 -15.35 -4.88 -2.62
CA SER A 103 -16.51 -4.64 -3.47
C SER A 103 -17.01 -5.97 -4.09
N PRO A 104 -18.32 -6.12 -4.38
CA PRO A 104 -18.85 -7.36 -4.98
C PRO A 104 -18.19 -7.75 -6.31
N ALA A 105 -17.63 -6.79 -7.04
CA ALA A 105 -16.88 -7.03 -8.27
C ALA A 105 -15.42 -7.48 -8.04
N GLY A 106 -14.91 -7.39 -6.81
CA GLY A 106 -13.53 -7.72 -6.44
C GLY A 106 -13.40 -8.91 -5.48
N SER A 107 -14.48 -9.67 -5.23
CA SER A 107 -14.44 -10.82 -4.30
C SER A 107 -13.42 -11.88 -4.75
N ASP A 108 -13.29 -12.14 -6.03
CA ASP A 108 -12.34 -13.10 -6.59
C ASP A 108 -10.89 -12.61 -6.43
N ASP A 109 -10.66 -11.31 -6.53
CA ASP A 109 -9.35 -10.68 -6.31
C ASP A 109 -8.92 -10.81 -4.84
N VAL A 110 -9.87 -10.68 -3.87
CA VAL A 110 -9.59 -10.88 -2.44
C VAL A 110 -9.21 -12.32 -2.15
N LEU A 111 -9.97 -13.29 -2.69
CA LEU A 111 -9.66 -14.70 -2.50
C LEU A 111 -8.29 -15.04 -3.11
N THR A 112 -8.00 -14.55 -4.29
CA THR A 112 -6.70 -14.70 -4.96
C THR A 112 -5.57 -14.10 -4.12
N LEU A 113 -5.76 -12.89 -3.60
CA LEU A 113 -4.79 -12.24 -2.72
C LEU A 113 -4.53 -13.05 -1.44
N LEU A 114 -5.60 -13.51 -0.77
CA LEU A 114 -5.48 -14.31 0.46
C LEU A 114 -4.77 -15.65 0.20
N ILE A 115 -4.93 -16.24 -0.99
CA ILE A 115 -4.20 -17.43 -1.40
C ILE A 115 -2.71 -17.10 -1.60
N HIS A 116 -2.38 -16.02 -2.28
CA HIS A 116 -0.99 -15.60 -2.49
C HIS A 116 -0.27 -15.20 -1.21
N LEU A 117 -0.98 -14.63 -0.25
CA LEU A 117 -0.45 -14.30 1.08
C LEU A 117 -0.37 -15.51 2.04
N GLY A 118 -0.86 -16.69 1.62
CA GLY A 118 -0.83 -17.90 2.42
C GLY A 118 -1.93 -18.00 3.50
N TYR A 119 -2.87 -17.05 3.56
CA TYR A 119 -4.03 -17.11 4.46
C TYR A 119 -5.08 -18.13 4.00
N LEU A 120 -5.13 -18.42 2.70
CA LEU A 120 -5.96 -19.46 2.12
C LEU A 120 -5.10 -20.39 1.25
N ALA A 121 -5.50 -21.65 1.13
CA ALA A 121 -4.99 -22.57 0.13
C ALA A 121 -6.07 -22.84 -0.93
N PHE A 122 -5.66 -23.15 -2.15
CA PHE A 122 -6.56 -23.44 -3.25
C PHE A 122 -6.48 -24.91 -3.63
N ASN A 123 -7.62 -25.56 -3.69
CA ASN A 123 -7.73 -26.95 -4.16
C ASN A 123 -8.16 -26.97 -5.63
N GLN A 124 -7.24 -27.29 -6.52
CA GLN A 124 -7.49 -27.34 -7.96
C GLN A 124 -8.56 -28.37 -8.37
N LYS A 125 -8.64 -29.51 -7.64
CA LYS A 125 -9.58 -30.59 -7.97
C LYS A 125 -11.03 -30.17 -7.69
N TYR A 126 -11.25 -29.43 -6.59
CA TYR A 126 -12.60 -29.03 -6.16
C TYR A 126 -12.90 -27.55 -6.47
N GLN A 127 -11.95 -26.83 -7.11
CA GLN A 127 -12.09 -25.41 -7.43
C GLN A 127 -12.53 -24.57 -6.23
N SER A 128 -11.94 -24.83 -5.05
CA SER A 128 -12.34 -24.21 -3.80
C SER A 128 -11.16 -23.72 -2.98
N ALA A 129 -11.31 -22.54 -2.35
CA ALA A 129 -10.38 -22.03 -1.36
C ALA A 129 -10.71 -22.59 0.03
N TYR A 130 -9.69 -22.87 0.83
CA TYR A 130 -9.85 -23.38 2.20
C TYR A 130 -8.76 -22.81 3.13
N ILE A 131 -9.04 -22.84 4.43
CA ILE A 131 -8.09 -22.40 5.46
C ILE A 131 -7.06 -23.52 5.70
N PRO A 132 -5.75 -23.27 5.46
CA PRO A 132 -4.73 -24.33 5.40
C PRO A 132 -4.38 -24.91 6.77
N ASN A 133 -4.52 -24.16 7.86
CA ASN A 133 -4.13 -24.60 9.20
C ASN A 133 -4.98 -23.96 10.31
N GLU A 134 -4.85 -24.48 11.53
CA GLU A 134 -5.64 -24.03 12.69
C GLU A 134 -5.24 -22.65 13.19
N GLU A 135 -3.99 -22.23 13.05
CA GLU A 135 -3.50 -20.92 13.46
C GLU A 135 -4.24 -19.81 12.69
N ILE A 136 -4.26 -19.89 11.38
CA ILE A 136 -5.00 -18.97 10.53
C ILE A 136 -6.49 -19.02 10.79
N ARG A 137 -7.04 -20.21 11.09
CA ARG A 137 -8.45 -20.35 11.45
C ARG A 137 -8.78 -19.55 12.71
N GLN A 138 -7.94 -19.58 13.73
CA GLN A 138 -8.12 -18.81 14.96
C GLN A 138 -8.05 -17.30 14.71
N GLU A 139 -7.16 -16.84 13.83
CA GLU A 139 -7.10 -15.43 13.44
C GLU A 139 -8.39 -14.96 12.75
N PHE A 140 -8.93 -15.73 11.82
CA PHE A 140 -10.22 -15.43 11.19
C PHE A 140 -11.37 -15.41 12.21
N LEU A 141 -11.42 -16.36 13.14
CA LEU A 141 -12.45 -16.41 14.19
C LEU A 141 -12.34 -15.20 15.12
N ALA A 142 -11.13 -14.77 15.48
CA ALA A 142 -10.90 -13.58 16.29
C ALA A 142 -11.36 -12.32 15.56
N ALA A 143 -11.03 -12.18 14.27
CA ALA A 143 -11.44 -11.04 13.45
C ALA A 143 -12.98 -10.94 13.28
N VAL A 144 -13.67 -12.07 13.15
CA VAL A 144 -15.14 -12.10 13.06
C VAL A 144 -15.81 -11.76 14.39
N LYS A 145 -15.24 -12.22 15.53
CA LYS A 145 -15.77 -11.91 16.87
C LYS A 145 -15.58 -10.45 17.27
N ALA A 146 -14.52 -9.80 16.81
CA ALA A 146 -14.25 -8.37 17.08
C ALA A 146 -15.23 -7.40 16.39
N LYS A 147 -16.11 -7.91 15.52
CA LYS A 147 -17.12 -7.11 14.76
C LYS A 147 -18.51 -7.06 15.40
N LYS A 148 -18.69 -7.63 16.59
CA LYS A 148 -19.89 -7.47 17.44
C LYS A 148 -19.59 -6.48 18.54
#